data_4ef65327828c2ae97985123a4c680a5c
#
_entry.id   4ef65327828c2ae97985123a4c680a5c
#
_cell.length_a   1.000
_cell.length_b   1.000
_cell.length_c   1.000
_cell.angle_alpha   90.00
_cell.angle_beta   90.00
_cell.angle_gamma   90.00
#
_symmetry.space_group_name_H-M   'P 1'
#
loop_
_entity.id
_entity.type
_entity.pdbx_description
1 polymer ?
#
loop_
_entity_poly.entity_id
_entity_poly.type
_entity_poly.pdbx_seq_one_letter_code
_entity_poly.pdbx_strand_id
1 'polypeptide(L)'
;MALVTAADLKMYMDISLTNRQMDAADLVLAGLQSELEMFLRRPIEVTEYTEVQRIPSSHTGIPMSSFFVNSNPTGESFYGSTVDSTTYLDPPTTVYLLNTPVVEVTEVKHRPWNGTEVTLVPDVDYVVRGFGVDVYRAYADDEVTITYTGGLDGANIPVFKLMILRAATREMQNMHDDVVGVKDLETRNVAPLQTGFLETELMALKRYRKNRYAG
;
A
#
# COMPACT_ATOMS: atom_id res chain seq x y z
N MET A 1 -14.74 2.50 -4.60
CA MET A 1 -15.69 3.62 -4.88
C MET A 1 -14.85 4.76 -5.41
N ALA A 2 -15.24 5.41 -6.51
CA ALA A 2 -14.38 6.48 -7.07
C ALA A 2 -14.23 7.64 -6.08
N LEU A 3 -13.01 8.12 -5.88
CA LEU A 3 -12.69 9.24 -4.98
C LEU A 3 -13.34 10.55 -5.42
N VAL A 4 -13.48 10.73 -6.74
CA VAL A 4 -14.06 11.90 -7.40
C VAL A 4 -15.04 11.43 -8.46
N THR A 5 -16.19 12.08 -8.55
CA THR A 5 -17.25 11.78 -9.52
C THR A 5 -17.35 12.88 -10.60
N ALA A 6 -17.98 12.56 -11.73
CA ALA A 6 -18.30 13.56 -12.76
C ALA A 6 -19.16 14.72 -12.21
N ALA A 7 -20.00 14.44 -11.20
CA ALA A 7 -20.78 15.49 -10.53
C ALA A 7 -19.87 16.47 -9.73
N ASP A 8 -18.82 15.95 -9.06
CA ASP A 8 -17.83 16.80 -8.39
C ASP A 8 -17.07 17.65 -9.39
N LEU A 9 -16.70 17.09 -10.55
CA LEU A 9 -16.01 17.80 -11.61
C LEU A 9 -16.89 18.91 -12.21
N LYS A 10 -18.15 18.60 -12.49
CA LYS A 10 -19.15 19.59 -12.96
C LYS A 10 -19.26 20.75 -11.98
N MET A 11 -19.34 20.47 -10.69
CA MET A 11 -19.42 21.49 -9.64
C MET A 11 -18.13 22.30 -9.55
N TYR A 12 -16.97 21.65 -9.69
CA TYR A 12 -15.67 22.32 -9.63
C TYR A 12 -15.43 23.26 -10.82
N MET A 13 -15.87 22.86 -12.02
CA MET A 13 -15.72 23.66 -13.26
C MET A 13 -16.80 24.73 -13.44
N ASP A 14 -17.88 24.67 -12.67
CA ASP A 14 -19.07 25.53 -12.79
C ASP A 14 -19.67 25.53 -14.22
N ILE A 15 -19.75 24.36 -14.85
CA ILE A 15 -20.27 24.18 -16.21
C ILE A 15 -21.37 23.12 -16.25
N SER A 16 -22.21 23.19 -17.31
CA SER A 16 -23.16 22.12 -17.60
C SER A 16 -22.51 21.10 -18.55
N LEU A 17 -22.39 19.86 -18.12
CA LEU A 17 -21.93 18.74 -18.94
C LEU A 17 -23.12 18.01 -19.56
N THR A 18 -23.03 17.63 -20.82
CA THR A 18 -23.95 16.69 -21.46
C THR A 18 -23.72 15.27 -20.93
N ASN A 19 -24.68 14.36 -21.09
CA ASN A 19 -24.53 12.96 -20.65
C ASN A 19 -23.27 12.32 -21.25
N ARG A 20 -22.99 12.53 -22.52
CA ARG A 20 -21.78 12.02 -23.18
C ARG A 20 -20.49 12.59 -22.58
N GLN A 21 -20.49 13.84 -22.20
CA GLN A 21 -19.34 14.48 -21.52
C GLN A 21 -19.18 13.96 -20.09
N MET A 22 -20.28 13.63 -19.41
CA MET A 22 -20.22 13.00 -18.09
C MET A 22 -19.63 11.59 -18.15
N ASP A 23 -20.04 10.77 -19.15
CA ASP A 23 -19.45 9.44 -19.36
C ASP A 23 -17.94 9.54 -19.66
N ALA A 24 -17.54 10.52 -20.47
CA ALA A 24 -16.13 10.78 -20.76
C ALA A 24 -15.36 11.25 -19.50
N ALA A 25 -15.98 12.13 -18.70
CA ALA A 25 -15.39 12.60 -17.44
C ALA A 25 -15.16 11.46 -16.44
N ASP A 26 -16.10 10.53 -16.30
CA ASP A 26 -15.94 9.37 -15.42
C ASP A 26 -14.75 8.50 -15.86
N LEU A 27 -14.56 8.32 -17.17
CA LEU A 27 -13.39 7.58 -17.70
C LEU A 27 -12.07 8.30 -17.40
N VAL A 28 -12.03 9.63 -17.61
CA VAL A 28 -10.85 10.46 -17.32
C VAL A 28 -10.51 10.42 -15.82
N LEU A 29 -11.53 10.57 -14.96
CA LEU A 29 -11.36 10.54 -13.50
C LEU A 29 -10.82 9.18 -13.03
N ALA A 30 -11.35 8.07 -13.56
CA ALA A 30 -10.85 6.72 -13.24
C ALA A 30 -9.39 6.53 -13.70
N GLY A 31 -9.03 7.03 -14.89
CA GLY A 31 -7.67 7.00 -15.41
C GLY A 31 -6.70 7.79 -14.53
N LEU A 32 -7.06 9.01 -14.15
CA LEU A 32 -6.24 9.85 -13.28
C LEU A 32 -6.11 9.27 -11.87
N GLN A 33 -7.16 8.66 -11.32
CA GLN A 33 -7.06 7.97 -10.04
C GLN A 33 -6.06 6.82 -10.11
N SER A 34 -6.13 6.01 -11.17
CA SER A 34 -5.19 4.91 -11.40
C SER A 34 -3.74 5.40 -11.56
N GLU A 35 -3.52 6.48 -12.32
CA GLU A 35 -2.20 7.11 -12.47
C GLU A 35 -1.64 7.58 -11.13
N LEU A 36 -2.49 8.20 -10.30
CA LEU A 36 -2.10 8.65 -8.98
C LEU A 36 -1.73 7.48 -8.05
N GLU A 37 -2.48 6.38 -8.06
CA GLU A 37 -2.16 5.16 -7.31
C GLU A 37 -0.83 4.54 -7.75
N MET A 38 -0.57 4.51 -9.05
CA MET A 38 0.71 4.06 -9.60
C MET A 38 1.87 4.96 -9.12
N PHE A 39 1.68 6.27 -9.11
CA PHE A 39 2.69 7.21 -8.59
C PHE A 39 2.94 7.02 -7.10
N LEU A 40 1.88 6.89 -6.31
CA LEU A 40 1.94 6.72 -4.85
C LEU A 40 2.42 5.31 -4.45
N ARG A 41 2.32 4.32 -5.36
CA ARG A 41 2.63 2.89 -5.13
C ARG A 41 1.81 2.28 -3.99
N ARG A 42 0.60 2.74 -3.85
CA ARG A 42 -0.37 2.23 -2.88
C ARG A 42 -1.77 2.67 -3.27
N PRO A 43 -2.80 1.90 -2.88
CA PRO A 43 -4.18 2.29 -3.12
C PRO A 43 -4.53 3.57 -2.35
N ILE A 44 -5.32 4.41 -2.98
CA ILE A 44 -5.84 5.64 -2.36
C ILE A 44 -7.07 5.33 -1.53
N GLU A 45 -7.83 4.33 -1.94
CA GLU A 45 -9.03 3.90 -1.23
C GLU A 45 -8.68 2.87 -0.17
N VAL A 46 -9.43 2.90 0.94
CA VAL A 46 -9.40 1.86 1.96
C VAL A 46 -10.30 0.73 1.50
N THR A 47 -9.70 -0.43 1.24
CA THR A 47 -10.39 -1.64 0.81
C THR A 47 -9.92 -2.85 1.60
N GLU A 48 -10.71 -3.92 1.59
CA GLU A 48 -10.34 -5.19 2.21
C GLU A 48 -9.45 -6.00 1.27
N TYR A 49 -8.39 -6.57 1.84
CA TYR A 49 -7.42 -7.41 1.14
C TYR A 49 -7.22 -8.70 1.92
N THR A 50 -6.99 -9.78 1.19
CA THR A 50 -6.49 -11.04 1.77
C THR A 50 -5.17 -11.37 1.12
N GLU A 51 -4.12 -11.41 1.91
CA GLU A 51 -2.76 -11.75 1.47
C GLU A 51 -2.31 -13.06 2.11
N VAL A 52 -1.73 -13.92 1.29
CA VAL A 52 -1.13 -15.17 1.73
C VAL A 52 0.37 -15.05 1.55
N GLN A 53 1.12 -15.17 2.63
CA GLN A 53 2.58 -15.08 2.59
C GLN A 53 3.20 -16.29 3.24
N ARG A 54 4.18 -16.85 2.55
CA ARG A 54 5.03 -17.91 3.10
C ARG A 54 6.24 -17.27 3.75
N ILE A 55 6.53 -17.67 4.99
CA ILE A 55 7.70 -17.18 5.71
C ILE A 55 8.94 -17.78 5.04
N PRO A 56 9.86 -16.94 4.54
CA PRO A 56 11.03 -17.43 3.85
C PRO A 56 11.89 -18.26 4.80
N SER A 57 12.29 -19.45 4.34
CA SER A 57 13.35 -20.20 5.00
C SER A 57 14.64 -19.39 4.88
N SER A 58 15.13 -18.83 5.98
CA SER A 58 16.44 -18.20 6.00
C SER A 58 17.47 -19.32 5.75
N HIS A 59 17.96 -19.46 4.53
CA HIS A 59 19.03 -20.38 4.19
C HIS A 59 20.39 -20.02 4.81
N THR A 60 20.44 -18.99 5.63
CA THR A 60 21.55 -18.73 6.54
C THR A 60 21.36 -19.59 7.78
N GLY A 61 21.51 -20.88 7.57
CA GLY A 61 21.25 -21.96 8.51
C GLY A 61 22.17 -22.02 9.73
N ILE A 62 22.20 -20.97 10.49
CA ILE A 62 22.72 -21.04 11.85
C ILE A 62 21.66 -20.40 12.73
N PRO A 63 20.89 -21.20 13.51
CA PRO A 63 20.03 -20.63 14.52
C PRO A 63 20.89 -19.74 15.41
N MET A 64 20.45 -18.49 15.63
CA MET A 64 21.17 -17.53 16.48
C MET A 64 21.48 -18.08 17.88
N SER A 65 20.74 -19.10 18.31
CA SER A 65 21.00 -19.85 19.52
C SER A 65 22.35 -20.59 19.55
N SER A 66 22.98 -20.82 18.38
CA SER A 66 24.28 -21.50 18.33
C SER A 66 25.48 -20.55 18.47
N PHE A 67 25.25 -19.22 18.42
CA PHE A 67 26.34 -18.24 18.57
C PHE A 67 26.75 -17.94 20.03
N PHE A 68 26.00 -18.42 21.01
CA PHE A 68 26.37 -18.30 22.41
C PHE A 68 27.00 -19.57 22.99
N VAL A 69 27.74 -20.34 22.17
CA VAL A 69 28.73 -21.23 22.74
C VAL A 69 29.89 -20.36 23.16
N ASN A 70 29.82 -19.86 24.39
CA ASN A 70 30.95 -19.23 25.04
C ASN A 70 31.99 -20.32 25.25
N SER A 71 32.87 -20.49 24.27
CA SER A 71 34.08 -21.33 24.43
C SER A 71 35.02 -20.62 25.40
N ASN A 72 34.75 -20.82 26.66
CA ASN A 72 35.70 -20.45 27.69
C ASN A 72 37.01 -21.22 27.42
N PRO A 73 38.17 -20.55 27.26
CA PRO A 73 39.43 -21.22 26.91
C PRO A 73 39.94 -22.17 28.00
N THR A 74 39.24 -22.32 29.11
CA THR A 74 39.57 -23.24 30.21
C THR A 74 38.95 -24.64 30.12
N GLY A 75 38.20 -24.91 29.05
CA GLY A 75 37.71 -26.29 28.80
C GLY A 75 36.62 -26.79 29.77
N GLU A 76 36.13 -25.98 30.67
CA GLU A 76 35.02 -26.33 31.54
C GLU A 76 33.69 -26.17 30.81
N SER A 77 33.12 -27.29 30.45
CA SER A 77 31.78 -27.40 29.91
C SER A 77 30.79 -27.04 31.02
N PHE A 78 30.24 -25.85 31.01
CA PHE A 78 29.09 -25.49 31.83
C PHE A 78 27.82 -26.22 31.34
N TYR A 79 27.77 -27.51 31.53
CA TYR A 79 26.53 -28.26 31.58
C TYR A 79 25.92 -28.09 32.96
N GLY A 80 25.02 -27.13 33.09
CA GLY A 80 24.37 -27.00 34.40
C GLY A 80 23.64 -25.69 34.67
N SER A 81 23.26 -24.95 33.65
CA SER A 81 22.22 -23.95 33.83
C SER A 81 20.99 -24.48 33.11
N THR A 82 20.05 -25.05 33.85
CA THR A 82 18.65 -25.14 33.43
C THR A 82 18.16 -23.71 33.28
N VAL A 83 18.51 -23.08 32.16
CA VAL A 83 17.85 -21.87 31.73
C VAL A 83 16.43 -22.34 31.47
N ASP A 84 15.51 -21.91 32.35
CA ASP A 84 14.10 -22.14 32.18
C ASP A 84 13.75 -21.77 30.72
N SER A 85 13.47 -22.78 29.90
CA SER A 85 13.17 -22.63 28.47
C SER A 85 11.89 -21.82 28.20
N THR A 86 11.32 -21.27 29.25
CA THR A 86 10.07 -20.48 29.21
C THR A 86 10.28 -18.99 28.94
N THR A 87 11.54 -18.49 28.86
CA THR A 87 11.79 -17.05 28.77
C THR A 87 12.42 -16.59 27.44
N TYR A 88 12.81 -17.47 26.55
CA TYR A 88 13.18 -17.09 25.19
C TYR A 88 11.92 -17.16 24.31
N LEU A 89 11.13 -16.07 24.35
CA LEU A 89 10.20 -15.82 23.29
C LEU A 89 11.01 -15.61 22.02
N ASP A 90 10.89 -16.54 21.07
CA ASP A 90 11.44 -16.36 19.73
C ASP A 90 10.96 -14.97 19.23
N PRO A 91 11.86 -14.17 18.64
CA PRO A 91 11.45 -12.86 18.13
C PRO A 91 10.30 -13.04 17.16
N PRO A 92 9.30 -12.16 17.20
CA PRO A 92 8.17 -12.26 16.30
C PRO A 92 8.64 -12.13 14.84
N THR A 93 8.03 -12.89 13.95
CA THR A 93 8.27 -12.78 12.52
C THR A 93 7.38 -11.68 11.97
N THR A 94 7.97 -10.64 11.37
CA THR A 94 7.22 -9.57 10.75
C THR A 94 6.79 -9.96 9.34
N VAL A 95 5.49 -10.01 9.10
CA VAL A 95 4.87 -10.22 7.80
C VAL A 95 4.49 -8.84 7.23
N TYR A 96 5.20 -8.42 6.19
CA TYR A 96 4.98 -7.11 5.55
C TYR A 96 3.80 -7.19 4.58
N LEU A 97 2.88 -6.23 4.67
CA LEU A 97 1.69 -6.17 3.83
C LEU A 97 1.89 -5.21 2.64
N LEU A 98 1.32 -5.57 1.50
CA LEU A 98 1.48 -4.80 0.26
C LEU A 98 0.70 -3.50 0.30
N ASN A 99 -0.55 -3.54 0.80
CA ASN A 99 -1.48 -2.42 0.77
C ASN A 99 -1.48 -1.66 2.11
N THR A 100 -0.45 -0.84 2.29
CA THR A 100 -0.22 -0.07 3.52
C THR A 100 -0.60 1.41 3.34
N PRO A 101 -0.97 2.16 4.40
CA PRO A 101 -1.03 1.74 5.79
C PRO A 101 -2.13 0.72 6.07
N VAL A 102 -1.90 -0.14 7.05
CA VAL A 102 -2.92 -1.05 7.57
C VAL A 102 -3.85 -0.26 8.49
N VAL A 103 -5.14 -0.31 8.22
CA VAL A 103 -6.17 0.36 9.02
C VAL A 103 -6.69 -0.57 10.09
N GLU A 104 -7.08 -1.79 9.72
CA GLU A 104 -7.61 -2.80 10.61
C GLU A 104 -7.26 -4.19 10.08
N VAL A 105 -6.95 -5.11 10.97
CA VAL A 105 -6.78 -6.53 10.66
C VAL A 105 -8.00 -7.28 11.14
N THR A 106 -8.72 -7.91 10.21
CA THR A 106 -9.96 -8.64 10.50
C THR A 106 -9.66 -10.07 10.95
N GLU A 107 -8.73 -10.74 10.30
CA GLU A 107 -8.40 -12.13 10.58
C GLU A 107 -6.94 -12.42 10.25
N VAL A 108 -6.26 -13.20 11.09
CA VAL A 108 -4.95 -13.77 10.82
C VAL A 108 -5.02 -15.27 11.02
N LYS A 109 -4.65 -16.03 9.98
CA LYS A 109 -4.55 -17.47 10.04
C LYS A 109 -3.10 -17.89 9.83
N HIS A 110 -2.69 -18.88 10.58
CA HIS A 110 -1.37 -19.48 10.50
C HIS A 110 -1.52 -20.95 10.16
N ARG A 111 -0.80 -21.40 9.14
CA ARG A 111 -0.69 -22.80 8.76
C ARG A 111 0.76 -23.23 8.85
N PRO A 112 1.13 -24.01 9.87
CA PRO A 112 2.45 -24.64 9.94
C PRO A 112 2.69 -25.52 8.71
N TRP A 113 3.93 -25.64 8.28
CA TRP A 113 4.31 -26.40 7.07
C TRP A 113 3.71 -27.82 7.01
N ASN A 114 3.59 -28.52 8.14
CA ASN A 114 2.99 -29.86 8.24
C ASN A 114 1.74 -29.90 9.12
N GLY A 115 1.08 -28.75 9.34
CA GLY A 115 -0.03 -28.61 10.27
C GLY A 115 -1.35 -28.18 9.64
N THR A 116 -2.36 -28.15 10.48
CA THR A 116 -3.66 -27.59 10.15
C THR A 116 -3.65 -26.06 10.35
N GLU A 117 -4.43 -25.37 9.54
CA GLU A 117 -4.63 -23.92 9.67
C GLU A 117 -5.33 -23.58 11.00
N VAL A 118 -4.82 -22.58 11.69
CA VAL A 118 -5.34 -22.08 12.96
C VAL A 118 -5.52 -20.58 12.88
N THR A 119 -6.66 -20.09 13.36
CA THR A 119 -6.89 -18.65 13.50
C THR A 119 -6.18 -18.13 14.76
N LEU A 120 -5.39 -17.07 14.58
CA LEU A 120 -4.60 -16.46 15.64
C LEU A 120 -5.40 -15.41 16.42
N VAL A 121 -5.04 -15.24 17.69
CA VAL A 121 -5.69 -14.29 18.59
C VAL A 121 -4.90 -12.98 18.65
N PRO A 122 -5.57 -11.80 18.43
CA PRO A 122 -4.93 -10.51 18.56
C PRO A 122 -4.26 -10.31 19.92
N ASP A 123 -3.13 -9.61 19.95
CA ASP A 123 -2.34 -9.26 21.14
C ASP A 123 -1.76 -10.46 21.93
N VAL A 124 -2.12 -11.69 21.56
CA VAL A 124 -1.56 -12.93 22.12
C VAL A 124 -0.64 -13.62 21.14
N ASP A 125 -1.14 -13.86 19.93
CA ASP A 125 -0.41 -14.60 18.88
C ASP A 125 0.19 -13.66 17.83
N TYR A 126 -0.35 -12.44 17.69
CA TYR A 126 0.18 -11.44 16.77
C TYR A 126 -0.07 -10.00 17.24
N VAL A 127 0.72 -9.05 16.72
CA VAL A 127 0.57 -7.60 16.94
C VAL A 127 0.55 -6.88 15.60
N VAL A 128 -0.42 -5.99 15.43
CA VAL A 128 -0.57 -5.19 14.20
C VAL A 128 0.39 -4.00 14.22
N ARG A 129 1.09 -3.79 13.09
CA ARG A 129 1.91 -2.60 12.82
C ARG A 129 1.30 -1.84 11.63
N GLY A 130 1.65 -0.57 11.49
CA GLY A 130 1.13 0.24 10.38
C GLY A 130 1.56 -0.23 8.97
N PHE A 131 2.50 -1.16 8.86
CA PHE A 131 3.05 -1.72 7.63
C PHE A 131 2.96 -3.24 7.52
N GLY A 132 2.49 -3.93 8.57
CA GLY A 132 2.42 -5.39 8.61
C GLY A 132 1.93 -5.94 9.92
N VAL A 133 2.17 -7.22 10.13
CA VAL A 133 1.77 -7.95 11.33
C VAL A 133 2.99 -8.71 11.88
N ASP A 134 3.28 -8.51 13.16
CA ASP A 134 4.26 -9.31 13.87
C ASP A 134 3.59 -10.57 14.41
N VAL A 135 3.94 -11.72 13.88
CA VAL A 135 3.37 -13.02 14.27
C VAL A 135 4.34 -13.75 15.18
N TYR A 136 3.86 -14.18 16.34
CA TYR A 136 4.62 -14.96 17.29
C TYR A 136 4.56 -16.45 16.90
N ARG A 137 5.66 -17.19 17.15
CA ARG A 137 5.75 -18.63 16.90
C ARG A 137 5.49 -19.06 15.45
N ALA A 138 5.77 -18.17 14.50
CA ALA A 138 5.72 -18.49 13.09
C ALA A 138 7.15 -18.77 12.60
N TYR A 139 7.34 -19.94 11.97
CA TYR A 139 8.65 -20.46 11.58
C TYR A 139 8.82 -20.42 10.05
N ALA A 140 10.05 -20.70 9.62
CA ALA A 140 10.35 -20.85 8.20
C ALA A 140 9.44 -21.89 7.54
N ASP A 141 9.00 -21.58 6.32
CA ASP A 141 8.10 -22.39 5.51
C ASP A 141 6.62 -22.41 5.97
N ASP A 142 6.30 -21.81 7.11
CA ASP A 142 4.91 -21.60 7.51
C ASP A 142 4.21 -20.62 6.57
N GLU A 143 2.90 -20.78 6.43
CA GLU A 143 2.04 -19.90 5.64
C GLU A 143 1.17 -19.07 6.57
N VAL A 144 1.15 -17.77 6.34
CA VAL A 144 0.31 -16.81 7.07
C VAL A 144 -0.65 -16.15 6.10
N THR A 145 -1.94 -16.29 6.38
CA THR A 145 -3.03 -15.63 5.65
C THR A 145 -3.56 -14.50 6.49
N ILE A 146 -3.54 -13.28 5.95
CA ILE A 146 -3.98 -12.08 6.65
C ILE A 146 -5.08 -11.40 5.85
N THR A 147 -6.25 -11.25 6.48
CA THR A 147 -7.36 -10.45 5.96
C THR A 147 -7.39 -9.12 6.71
N TYR A 148 -7.30 -8.03 5.97
CA TYR A 148 -7.15 -6.71 6.55
C TYR A 148 -7.72 -5.61 5.64
N THR A 149 -8.05 -4.47 6.21
CA THR A 149 -8.32 -3.24 5.46
C THR A 149 -7.07 -2.38 5.40
N GLY A 150 -6.74 -1.91 4.22
CA GLY A 150 -5.55 -1.10 3.99
C GLY A 150 -5.73 -0.09 2.88
N GLY A 151 -4.79 0.85 2.79
CA GLY A 151 -4.81 1.94 1.82
C GLY A 151 -4.74 3.31 2.48
N LEU A 152 -4.53 4.33 1.64
CA LEU A 152 -4.60 5.72 2.10
C LEU A 152 -6.08 6.11 2.18
N ASP A 153 -6.54 6.61 3.28
CA ASP A 153 -7.91 7.14 3.38
C ASP A 153 -8.05 8.44 2.56
N GLY A 154 -8.05 8.27 1.23
CA GLY A 154 -8.03 9.36 0.26
C GLY A 154 -9.26 10.26 0.34
N ALA A 155 -10.39 9.71 0.79
CA ALA A 155 -11.61 10.49 0.99
C ALA A 155 -11.41 11.59 2.04
N ASN A 156 -10.61 11.31 3.07
CA ASN A 156 -10.27 12.23 4.15
C ASN A 156 -8.98 13.05 3.87
N ILE A 157 -8.39 12.91 2.68
CA ILE A 157 -7.23 13.69 2.26
C ILE A 157 -7.61 14.63 1.10
N PRO A 158 -8.08 15.88 1.38
CA PRO A 158 -8.64 16.75 0.36
C PRO A 158 -7.69 17.09 -0.80
N VAL A 159 -6.38 16.99 -0.57
CA VAL A 159 -5.39 17.27 -1.61
C VAL A 159 -5.48 16.29 -2.78
N PHE A 160 -5.81 15.01 -2.56
CA PHE A 160 -5.98 14.05 -3.64
C PHE A 160 -7.16 14.42 -4.54
N LYS A 161 -8.31 14.71 -3.93
CA LYS A 161 -9.51 15.16 -4.65
C LYS A 161 -9.21 16.41 -5.48
N LEU A 162 -8.55 17.40 -4.89
CA LEU A 162 -8.20 18.64 -5.56
C LEU A 162 -7.26 18.42 -6.76
N MET A 163 -6.25 17.55 -6.61
CA MET A 163 -5.29 17.29 -7.68
C MET A 163 -5.94 16.53 -8.85
N ILE A 164 -6.81 15.55 -8.56
CA ILE A 164 -7.57 14.85 -9.59
C ILE A 164 -8.50 15.80 -10.33
N LEU A 165 -9.21 16.68 -9.62
CA LEU A 165 -10.10 17.66 -10.24
C LEU A 165 -9.35 18.64 -11.15
N ARG A 166 -8.19 19.13 -10.73
CA ARG A 166 -7.33 20.01 -11.55
C ARG A 166 -6.85 19.31 -12.82
N ALA A 167 -6.35 18.08 -12.69
CA ALA A 167 -5.91 17.30 -13.84
C ALA A 167 -7.08 17.00 -14.79
N ALA A 168 -8.23 16.56 -14.27
CA ALA A 168 -9.42 16.28 -15.05
C ALA A 168 -9.95 17.53 -15.78
N THR A 169 -9.91 18.71 -15.15
CA THR A 169 -10.29 19.97 -15.79
C THR A 169 -9.43 20.25 -17.02
N ARG A 170 -8.11 20.06 -16.92
CA ARG A 170 -7.20 20.22 -18.07
C ARG A 170 -7.51 19.25 -19.19
N GLU A 171 -7.71 17.96 -18.85
CA GLU A 171 -8.06 16.94 -19.85
C GLU A 171 -9.38 17.25 -20.56
N MET A 172 -10.41 17.65 -19.83
CA MET A 172 -11.71 17.98 -20.40
C MET A 172 -11.65 19.23 -21.27
N GLN A 173 -10.87 20.25 -20.92
CA GLN A 173 -10.62 21.42 -21.74
C GLN A 173 -9.89 21.07 -23.02
N ASN A 174 -8.85 20.24 -22.95
CA ASN A 174 -8.12 19.76 -24.11
C ASN A 174 -9.02 18.98 -25.08
N MET A 175 -9.85 18.10 -24.55
CA MET A 175 -10.84 17.37 -25.38
C MET A 175 -11.84 18.30 -26.07
N HIS A 176 -12.28 19.35 -25.38
CA HIS A 176 -13.23 20.30 -25.94
C HIS A 176 -12.59 21.09 -27.08
N ASP A 177 -11.37 21.57 -26.90
CA ASP A 177 -10.63 22.33 -27.92
C ASP A 177 -10.33 21.50 -29.17
N ASP A 178 -10.05 20.20 -29.01
CA ASP A 178 -9.85 19.28 -30.12
C ASP A 178 -11.13 19.01 -30.91
N VAL A 179 -12.29 18.93 -30.24
CA VAL A 179 -13.60 18.67 -30.88
C VAL A 179 -14.11 19.90 -31.63
N VAL A 180 -13.84 21.11 -31.12
CA VAL A 180 -14.34 22.36 -31.73
C VAL A 180 -13.46 22.82 -32.89
N GLY A 181 -12.29 22.20 -33.08
CA GLY A 181 -11.38 22.55 -34.20
C GLY A 181 -10.78 23.95 -34.09
N VAL A 182 -10.82 24.54 -32.91
CA VAL A 182 -10.34 25.92 -32.62
C VAL A 182 -8.80 25.96 -32.50
N LYS A 183 -8.09 24.92 -32.87
CA LYS A 183 -6.63 25.02 -33.03
C LYS A 183 -6.32 25.81 -34.30
N ASP A 184 -6.41 27.13 -34.20
CA ASP A 184 -5.89 28.03 -35.22
C ASP A 184 -4.45 27.61 -35.55
N LEU A 185 -4.25 27.21 -36.79
CA LEU A 185 -2.95 26.78 -37.32
C LEU A 185 -1.88 27.88 -37.26
N GLU A 186 -2.25 29.11 -36.93
CA GLU A 186 -1.35 30.27 -36.90
C GLU A 186 -0.72 30.54 -35.53
N THR A 187 -1.23 30.01 -34.46
CA THR A 187 -0.65 30.16 -33.10
C THR A 187 0.13 28.96 -32.61
N ARG A 188 1.03 28.42 -33.45
CA ARG A 188 1.90 27.28 -33.09
C ARG A 188 2.98 27.56 -32.04
N ASN A 189 2.88 28.61 -31.27
CA ASN A 189 3.60 28.80 -30.01
C ASN A 189 2.80 28.29 -28.80
N VAL A 190 1.95 27.30 -29.00
CA VAL A 190 1.23 26.66 -27.90
C VAL A 190 2.24 25.85 -27.09
N ALA A 191 2.37 26.20 -25.81
CA ALA A 191 3.07 25.37 -24.85
C ALA A 191 2.56 23.91 -24.98
N PRO A 192 3.46 22.91 -24.91
CA PRO A 192 3.06 21.52 -25.09
C PRO A 192 1.85 21.23 -24.19
N LEU A 193 0.81 20.65 -24.79
CA LEU A 193 -0.39 20.24 -24.06
C LEU A 193 0.03 19.41 -22.88
N GLN A 194 -0.17 19.93 -21.68
CA GLN A 194 0.14 19.22 -20.45
C GLN A 194 -1.07 18.34 -20.13
N THR A 195 -0.91 17.05 -20.34
CA THR A 195 -1.89 16.01 -20.01
C THR A 195 -1.58 15.40 -18.65
N GLY A 196 -2.57 14.86 -17.97
CA GLY A 196 -2.42 14.21 -16.67
C GLY A 196 -1.98 15.15 -15.55
N PHE A 197 -1.21 14.62 -14.61
CA PHE A 197 -0.67 15.38 -13.47
C PHE A 197 0.58 16.17 -13.85
N LEU A 198 0.65 17.42 -13.40
CA LEU A 198 1.86 18.21 -13.51
C LEU A 198 2.93 17.71 -12.53
N GLU A 199 4.21 17.87 -12.90
CA GLU A 199 5.32 17.49 -12.02
C GLU A 199 5.25 18.21 -10.65
N THR A 200 4.86 19.47 -10.63
CA THR A 200 4.66 20.25 -9.40
C THR A 200 3.54 19.68 -8.51
N GLU A 201 2.48 19.14 -9.11
CA GLU A 201 1.39 18.47 -8.39
C GLU A 201 1.87 17.14 -7.81
N LEU A 202 2.58 16.35 -8.60
CA LEU A 202 3.17 15.09 -8.14
C LEU A 202 4.21 15.31 -7.03
N MET A 203 4.99 16.38 -7.10
CA MET A 203 5.94 16.74 -6.04
C MET A 203 5.23 17.05 -4.72
N ALA A 204 4.08 17.74 -4.76
CA ALA A 204 3.28 18.01 -3.56
C ALA A 204 2.75 16.72 -2.92
N LEU A 205 2.53 15.68 -3.73
CA LEU A 205 2.02 14.37 -3.30
C LEU A 205 3.12 13.38 -2.89
N LYS A 206 4.39 13.72 -3.13
CA LYS A 206 5.54 12.84 -2.86
C LYS A 206 5.59 12.34 -1.41
N ARG A 207 5.14 13.14 -0.44
CA ARG A 207 5.09 12.77 1.00
C ARG A 207 4.19 11.55 1.29
N TYR A 208 3.21 11.27 0.42
CA TYR A 208 2.29 10.14 0.57
C TYR A 208 2.79 8.89 -0.16
N ARG A 209 3.86 8.99 -0.92
CA ARG A 209 4.41 7.89 -1.71
C ARG A 209 5.06 6.86 -0.83
N LYS A 210 4.80 5.57 -1.09
CA LYS A 210 5.49 4.46 -0.41
C LYS A 210 6.97 4.47 -0.79
N ASN A 211 7.86 4.50 0.21
CA ASN A 211 9.30 4.40 -0.01
C ASN A 211 9.66 2.98 -0.47
N ARG A 212 10.60 2.86 -1.42
CA ARG A 212 11.08 1.55 -1.92
C ARG A 212 11.77 0.69 -0.87
N TYR A 213 12.23 1.32 0.23
CA TYR A 213 13.09 0.69 1.23
C TYR A 213 12.36 0.41 2.56
N ALA A 214 11.05 0.57 2.62
CA ALA A 214 10.25 0.22 3.78
C ALA A 214 9.56 -1.14 3.53
N GLY A 215 10.36 -2.18 3.38
CA GLY A 215 9.94 -3.55 3.19
C GLY A 215 11.13 -4.45 3.17
#